data_d42587ef37a47afd4ac567bccbd5c865
#
_entry.id   d42587ef37a47afd4ac567bccbd5c865
#
_cell.length_a   1.000
_cell.length_b   1.000
_cell.length_c   1.000
_cell.angle_alpha   90.00
_cell.angle_beta   90.00
_cell.angle_gamma   90.00
#
_symmetry.space_group_name_H-M   'P 1'
#
loop_
_entity.id
_entity.type
_entity.pdbx_description
1 polymer ?
#
loop_
_entity_poly.entity_id
_entity_poly.type
_entity_poly.pdbx_seq_one_letter_code
_entity_poly.pdbx_strand_id
1 'polypeptide(L)'
;MGQVWTAYDQRLDRRVAVKLLRPDKVAGQEADELRRRFVRECRVTAQVDHPGLVTVHDAGSEDEELFLVMQYVDGADLADHLAEHDPYPWQWAVSVAAQLCAVLSAVHAVPIIHRDLKPRNVMVKQDGTVTVLDLGVASVMDTDTTRLTHTGSPIGSPAYMAPEQAMGGAVGPYTDLYALGVLIHELLSGNVPFTGSTALGVLHRHLYEPPVPVRRLRPEVPESLEALVLRLLSKDPQHRPSSAQETYEQLLPLLPARGMPTGSPLDPTRPFLRPHAPWPDRARIPAPQPSAAP
;
A
#
# COMPACT_ATOMS: atom_id res chain seq x y z
N MET A 1 10.78 15.60 -1.49
CA MET A 1 9.98 14.55 -2.19
C MET A 1 10.76 14.07 -3.41
N GLY A 2 10.83 12.75 -3.62
CA GLY A 2 11.50 12.17 -4.79
C GLY A 2 10.68 12.34 -6.07
N GLN A 3 11.36 12.43 -7.20
CA GLN A 3 10.77 12.37 -8.54
C GLN A 3 10.87 10.94 -9.08
N VAL A 4 9.81 10.47 -9.75
CA VAL A 4 9.80 9.16 -10.43
C VAL A 4 9.81 9.40 -11.93
N TRP A 5 10.74 8.76 -12.61
CA TRP A 5 10.94 8.87 -14.06
C TRP A 5 10.72 7.51 -14.71
N THR A 6 10.08 7.51 -15.86
CA THR A 6 10.14 6.35 -16.76
C THR A 6 11.47 6.38 -17.49
N ALA A 7 12.22 5.28 -17.44
CA ALA A 7 13.52 5.14 -18.05
C ALA A 7 13.62 3.82 -18.83
N TYR A 8 14.71 3.65 -19.56
CA TYR A 8 14.98 2.46 -20.36
C TYR A 8 16.33 1.84 -19.96
N ASP A 9 16.29 0.61 -19.49
CA ASP A 9 17.48 -0.19 -19.19
C ASP A 9 18.02 -0.75 -20.52
N GLN A 10 19.04 -0.07 -21.06
CA GLN A 10 19.66 -0.44 -22.34
C GLN A 10 20.40 -1.78 -22.30
N ARG A 11 20.80 -2.26 -21.12
CA ARG A 11 21.53 -3.52 -20.98
C ARG A 11 20.60 -4.73 -21.03
N LEU A 12 19.40 -4.58 -20.47
CA LEU A 12 18.41 -5.65 -20.39
C LEU A 12 17.21 -5.42 -21.32
N ASP A 13 17.26 -4.37 -22.15
CA ASP A 13 16.27 -4.02 -23.18
C ASP A 13 14.84 -3.95 -22.62
N ARG A 14 14.65 -3.17 -21.51
CA ARG A 14 13.35 -3.08 -20.82
C ARG A 14 13.06 -1.70 -20.26
N ARG A 15 11.76 -1.36 -20.14
CA ARG A 15 11.31 -0.19 -19.39
C ARG A 15 11.49 -0.41 -17.89
N VAL A 16 11.92 0.63 -17.19
CA VAL A 16 12.05 0.67 -15.73
C VAL A 16 11.50 1.99 -15.20
N ALA A 17 11.17 2.04 -13.92
CA ALA A 17 10.90 3.27 -13.20
C ALA A 17 12.12 3.60 -12.34
N VAL A 18 12.55 4.86 -12.37
CA VAL A 18 13.68 5.35 -11.56
C VAL A 18 13.17 6.42 -10.62
N LYS A 19 13.28 6.19 -9.32
CA LYS A 19 12.95 7.15 -8.28
C LYS A 19 14.24 7.82 -7.82
N LEU A 20 14.31 9.15 -8.02
CA LEU A 20 15.42 9.97 -7.54
C LEU A 20 15.03 10.62 -6.23
N LEU A 21 15.88 10.49 -5.24
CA LEU A 21 15.72 11.03 -3.90
C LEU A 21 16.89 11.98 -3.63
N ARG A 22 16.56 13.24 -3.34
CA ARG A 22 17.55 14.22 -2.95
C ARG A 22 17.52 14.33 -1.43
N PRO A 23 18.64 14.02 -0.73
CA PRO A 23 18.76 14.34 0.67
C PRO A 23 18.86 15.85 0.80
N ASP A 24 17.75 16.51 1.14
CA ASP A 24 17.74 17.95 1.35
C ASP A 24 18.72 18.31 2.48
N LYS A 25 19.81 19.02 2.14
CA LYS A 25 20.72 19.71 3.07
C LYS A 25 21.54 18.85 4.05
N VAL A 26 21.73 17.58 3.78
CA VAL A 26 22.61 16.71 4.58
C VAL A 26 23.96 16.63 3.91
N ALA A 27 25.04 16.98 4.64
CA ALA A 27 26.42 16.97 4.12
C ALA A 27 27.36 16.18 5.04
N GLY A 28 28.46 15.67 4.49
CA GLY A 28 29.52 15.00 5.26
C GLY A 28 29.09 13.63 5.80
N GLN A 29 29.48 13.30 7.03
CA GLN A 29 29.24 11.98 7.65
C GLN A 29 27.76 11.59 7.74
N GLU A 30 26.87 12.56 7.92
CA GLU A 30 25.44 12.35 8.01
C GLU A 30 24.86 11.91 6.65
N ALA A 31 25.36 12.47 5.54
CA ALA A 31 24.99 12.04 4.18
C ALA A 31 25.41 10.59 3.91
N ASP A 32 26.62 10.20 4.34
CA ASP A 32 27.12 8.83 4.17
C ASP A 32 26.36 7.81 5.02
N GLU A 33 25.90 8.19 6.20
CA GLU A 33 25.05 7.36 7.05
C GLU A 33 23.68 7.16 6.41
N LEU A 34 23.09 8.23 5.88
CA LEU A 34 21.82 8.20 5.16
C LEU A 34 21.88 7.31 3.92
N ARG A 35 22.95 7.40 3.12
CA ARG A 35 23.18 6.52 1.96
C ARG A 35 23.25 5.06 2.36
N ARG A 36 24.03 4.74 3.40
CA ARG A 36 24.14 3.35 3.91
C ARG A 36 22.81 2.81 4.40
N ARG A 37 22.03 3.63 5.10
CA ARG A 37 20.71 3.28 5.59
C ARG A 37 19.76 3.05 4.43
N PHE A 38 19.72 3.94 3.44
CA PHE A 38 18.91 3.81 2.24
C PHE A 38 19.16 2.48 1.50
N VAL A 39 20.43 2.20 1.17
CA VAL A 39 20.81 0.96 0.48
C VAL A 39 20.45 -0.28 1.31
N ARG A 40 20.60 -0.22 2.62
CA ARG A 40 20.21 -1.30 3.52
C ARG A 40 18.69 -1.56 3.46
N GLU A 41 17.87 -0.54 3.55
CA GLU A 41 16.41 -0.67 3.48
C GLU A 41 15.96 -1.18 2.10
N CYS A 42 16.57 -0.69 1.01
CA CYS A 42 16.32 -1.22 -0.33
C CYS A 42 16.63 -2.72 -0.42
N ARG A 43 17.73 -3.19 0.19
CA ARG A 43 18.08 -4.62 0.22
C ARG A 43 17.06 -5.45 0.99
N VAL A 44 16.56 -4.95 2.11
CA VAL A 44 15.54 -5.65 2.90
C VAL A 44 14.21 -5.72 2.10
N THR A 45 13.83 -4.62 1.47
CA THR A 45 12.66 -4.56 0.59
C THR A 45 12.77 -5.55 -0.59
N ALA A 46 13.95 -5.63 -1.21
CA ALA A 46 14.20 -6.53 -2.34
C ALA A 46 14.11 -8.03 -1.98
N GLN A 47 14.13 -8.38 -0.68
CA GLN A 47 13.95 -9.77 -0.23
C GLN A 47 12.49 -10.22 -0.21
N VAL A 48 11.53 -9.28 -0.29
CA VAL A 48 10.11 -9.62 -0.33
C VAL A 48 9.71 -9.95 -1.76
N ASP A 49 9.55 -11.22 -2.06
CA ASP A 49 9.04 -11.66 -3.36
C ASP A 49 7.53 -11.86 -3.29
N HIS A 50 6.80 -10.96 -3.96
CA HIS A 50 5.35 -11.03 -4.04
C HIS A 50 4.83 -10.38 -5.33
N PRO A 51 3.92 -11.03 -6.12
CA PRO A 51 3.48 -10.53 -7.42
C PRO A 51 2.71 -9.20 -7.36
N GLY A 52 2.16 -8.84 -6.20
CA GLY A 52 1.52 -7.55 -5.93
C GLY A 52 2.46 -6.50 -5.35
N LEU A 53 3.77 -6.76 -5.34
CA LEU A 53 4.78 -5.80 -4.90
C LEU A 53 5.70 -5.45 -6.06
N VAL A 54 6.04 -4.18 -6.21
CA VAL A 54 7.00 -3.76 -7.23
C VAL A 54 8.36 -4.39 -6.99
N THR A 55 8.97 -4.95 -8.04
CA THR A 55 10.31 -5.53 -7.95
C THR A 55 11.35 -4.42 -7.98
N VAL A 56 12.24 -4.39 -6.99
CA VAL A 56 13.43 -3.55 -6.97
C VAL A 56 14.52 -4.21 -7.82
N HIS A 57 15.07 -3.48 -8.78
CA HIS A 57 16.11 -3.97 -9.69
C HIS A 57 17.49 -3.50 -9.27
N ASP A 58 17.62 -2.26 -8.80
CA ASP A 58 18.89 -1.68 -8.36
C ASP A 58 18.65 -0.50 -7.42
N ALA A 59 19.62 -0.18 -6.59
CA ALA A 59 19.61 0.97 -5.72
C ALA A 59 21.03 1.46 -5.44
N GLY A 60 21.23 2.77 -5.44
CA GLY A 60 22.55 3.35 -5.23
C GLY A 60 22.53 4.85 -5.01
N SER A 61 23.70 5.43 -5.18
CA SER A 61 23.89 6.89 -5.14
C SER A 61 24.86 7.33 -6.24
N GLU A 62 24.54 8.43 -6.89
CA GLU A 62 25.36 9.10 -7.91
C GLU A 62 25.24 10.62 -7.70
N ASP A 63 26.35 11.35 -7.75
CA ASP A 63 26.41 12.80 -7.60
C ASP A 63 25.54 13.37 -6.45
N GLU A 64 25.61 12.75 -5.25
CA GLU A 64 24.84 13.10 -4.05
C GLU A 64 23.32 12.81 -4.15
N GLU A 65 22.82 12.31 -5.26
CA GLU A 65 21.46 11.82 -5.40
C GLU A 65 21.38 10.32 -5.07
N LEU A 66 20.32 9.93 -4.38
CA LEU A 66 19.98 8.53 -4.19
C LEU A 66 19.03 8.10 -5.29
N PHE A 67 19.23 6.91 -5.85
CA PHE A 67 18.33 6.37 -6.85
C PHE A 67 17.85 4.97 -6.48
N LEU A 68 16.62 4.68 -6.89
CA LEU A 68 16.01 3.37 -6.82
C LEU A 68 15.47 3.01 -8.21
N VAL A 69 15.99 1.93 -8.78
CA VAL A 69 15.50 1.38 -10.05
C VAL A 69 14.54 0.25 -9.75
N MET A 70 13.34 0.33 -10.28
CA MET A 70 12.28 -0.64 -10.02
C MET A 70 11.52 -1.01 -11.30
N GLN A 71 10.74 -2.06 -11.21
CA GLN A 71 9.85 -2.50 -12.25
C GLN A 71 8.95 -1.34 -12.72
N TYR A 72 8.88 -1.14 -14.03
CA TYR A 72 7.84 -0.31 -14.64
C TYR A 72 6.49 -1.05 -14.56
N VAL A 73 5.51 -0.45 -13.91
CA VAL A 73 4.15 -1.02 -13.81
C VAL A 73 3.24 -0.29 -14.78
N ASP A 74 2.70 -1.01 -15.75
CA ASP A 74 1.74 -0.48 -16.72
C ASP A 74 0.32 -0.56 -16.16
N GLY A 75 -0.30 0.59 -15.91
CA GLY A 75 -1.62 0.69 -15.28
C GLY A 75 -1.93 2.11 -14.83
N ALA A 76 -3.00 2.27 -14.07
CA ALA A 76 -3.39 3.52 -13.42
C ALA A 76 -3.06 3.46 -11.92
N ASP A 77 -2.61 4.55 -11.32
CA ASP A 77 -2.59 4.60 -9.86
C ASP A 77 -4.01 4.63 -9.30
N LEU A 78 -4.16 4.13 -8.08
CA LEU A 78 -5.49 3.93 -7.49
C LEU A 78 -6.23 5.26 -7.23
N ALA A 79 -5.53 6.39 -7.09
CA ALA A 79 -6.19 7.70 -6.95
C ALA A 79 -6.81 8.15 -8.27
N ASP A 80 -6.10 7.99 -9.39
CA ASP A 80 -6.64 8.30 -10.72
C ASP A 80 -7.73 7.28 -11.08
N HIS A 81 -7.52 6.00 -10.76
CA HIS A 81 -8.53 4.95 -10.95
C HIS A 81 -9.81 5.20 -10.17
N LEU A 82 -9.72 5.71 -8.91
CA LEU A 82 -10.88 6.14 -8.13
C LEU A 82 -11.59 7.33 -8.78
N ALA A 83 -10.84 8.34 -9.23
CA ALA A 83 -11.41 9.53 -9.83
C ALA A 83 -12.14 9.26 -11.17
N GLU A 84 -11.66 8.28 -11.94
CA GLU A 84 -12.28 7.86 -13.20
C GLU A 84 -13.54 7.01 -13.01
N HIS A 85 -13.76 6.43 -11.82
CA HIS A 85 -14.84 5.47 -11.55
C HIS A 85 -15.69 5.89 -10.35
N ASP A 86 -16.04 7.17 -10.24
CA ASP A 86 -16.91 7.69 -9.16
C ASP A 86 -18.41 7.57 -9.56
N PRO A 87 -19.26 6.93 -8.75
CA PRO A 87 -18.98 6.24 -7.48
C PRO A 87 -18.27 4.90 -7.68
N TYR A 88 -17.21 4.68 -6.90
CA TYR A 88 -16.41 3.46 -7.00
C TYR A 88 -17.21 2.23 -6.58
N PRO A 89 -17.29 1.16 -7.38
CA PRO A 89 -18.04 -0.04 -7.02
C PRO A 89 -17.50 -0.67 -5.73
N TRP A 90 -18.36 -0.96 -4.75
CA TRP A 90 -17.90 -1.53 -3.49
C TRP A 90 -17.21 -2.89 -3.67
N GLN A 91 -17.64 -3.69 -4.69
CA GLN A 91 -16.96 -4.96 -5.05
C GLN A 91 -15.52 -4.74 -5.50
N TRP A 92 -15.24 -3.62 -6.17
CA TRP A 92 -13.90 -3.22 -6.56
C TRP A 92 -13.07 -2.85 -5.34
N ALA A 93 -13.64 -2.09 -4.40
CA ALA A 93 -12.98 -1.74 -3.15
C ALA A 93 -12.60 -3.00 -2.34
N VAL A 94 -13.51 -3.98 -2.25
CA VAL A 94 -13.23 -5.28 -1.61
C VAL A 94 -12.10 -6.02 -2.32
N SER A 95 -12.11 -6.05 -3.66
CA SER A 95 -11.10 -6.75 -4.47
C SER A 95 -9.72 -6.11 -4.36
N VAL A 96 -9.65 -4.78 -4.35
CA VAL A 96 -8.41 -4.03 -4.07
C VAL A 96 -7.91 -4.33 -2.67
N ALA A 97 -8.79 -4.22 -1.66
CA ALA A 97 -8.44 -4.47 -0.27
C ALA A 97 -7.92 -5.89 -0.04
N ALA A 98 -8.55 -6.91 -0.64
CA ALA A 98 -8.11 -8.29 -0.54
C ALA A 98 -6.71 -8.50 -1.14
N GLN A 99 -6.42 -7.89 -2.30
CA GLN A 99 -5.11 -7.94 -2.91
C GLN A 99 -4.06 -7.22 -2.05
N LEU A 100 -4.39 -6.05 -1.48
CA LEU A 100 -3.52 -5.33 -0.55
C LEU A 100 -3.24 -6.13 0.73
N CYS A 101 -4.24 -6.81 1.29
CA CYS A 101 -4.05 -7.69 2.45
C CYS A 101 -3.04 -8.80 2.16
N ALA A 102 -3.07 -9.38 0.96
CA ALA A 102 -2.11 -10.42 0.61
C ALA A 102 -0.68 -9.85 0.47
N VAL A 103 -0.50 -8.65 -0.11
CA VAL A 103 0.80 -7.95 -0.12
C VAL A 103 1.27 -7.67 1.30
N LEU A 104 0.41 -7.08 2.14
CA LEU A 104 0.76 -6.76 3.52
C LEU A 104 1.11 -8.00 4.34
N SER A 105 0.42 -9.13 4.12
CA SER A 105 0.78 -10.39 4.77
C SER A 105 2.19 -10.84 4.43
N ALA A 106 2.61 -10.70 3.16
CA ALA A 106 3.97 -11.03 2.74
C ALA A 106 5.01 -10.05 3.31
N VAL A 107 4.68 -8.75 3.34
CA VAL A 107 5.54 -7.69 3.90
C VAL A 107 5.72 -7.87 5.41
N HIS A 108 4.64 -8.15 6.13
CA HIS A 108 4.66 -8.34 7.59
C HIS A 108 5.27 -9.68 8.04
N ALA A 109 5.44 -10.65 7.12
CA ALA A 109 6.18 -11.88 7.41
C ALA A 109 7.70 -11.65 7.57
N VAL A 110 8.19 -10.52 7.13
CA VAL A 110 9.53 -9.99 7.39
C VAL A 110 9.41 -8.73 8.25
N PRO A 111 10.47 -8.27 8.93
CA PRO A 111 10.36 -7.12 9.84
C PRO A 111 10.28 -5.79 9.08
N ILE A 112 9.31 -5.67 8.15
CA ILE A 112 9.06 -4.48 7.35
C ILE A 112 7.64 -3.97 7.64
N ILE A 113 7.50 -2.66 7.77
CA ILE A 113 6.24 -1.95 7.84
C ILE A 113 6.21 -0.94 6.69
N HIS A 114 5.10 -0.89 5.95
CA HIS A 114 4.98 -0.03 4.76
C HIS A 114 4.99 1.47 5.12
N ARG A 115 4.24 1.87 6.15
CA ARG A 115 4.15 3.21 6.77
C ARG A 115 3.53 4.32 5.91
N ASP A 116 3.45 4.17 4.60
CA ASP A 116 2.91 5.19 3.66
C ASP A 116 1.96 4.56 2.63
N LEU A 117 1.05 3.67 3.10
CA LEU A 117 0.02 3.09 2.24
C LEU A 117 -1.03 4.15 1.92
N LYS A 118 -1.18 4.44 0.62
CA LYS A 118 -2.14 5.43 0.07
C LYS A 118 -2.42 5.13 -1.40
N PRO A 119 -3.51 5.65 -2.00
CA PRO A 119 -3.86 5.36 -3.39
C PRO A 119 -2.75 5.65 -4.41
N ARG A 120 -1.99 6.73 -4.26
CA ARG A 120 -0.86 7.05 -5.17
C ARG A 120 0.31 6.05 -5.13
N ASN A 121 0.38 5.22 -4.09
CA ASN A 121 1.40 4.15 -3.95
C ASN A 121 0.87 2.77 -4.38
N VAL A 122 -0.30 2.72 -5.01
CA VAL A 122 -0.96 1.48 -5.45
C VAL A 122 -1.33 1.61 -6.92
N MET A 123 -0.90 0.68 -7.76
CA MET A 123 -1.26 0.62 -9.18
C MET A 123 -2.28 -0.49 -9.43
N VAL A 124 -3.26 -0.21 -10.29
CA VAL A 124 -4.16 -1.21 -10.86
C VAL A 124 -3.71 -1.48 -12.29
N LYS A 125 -3.32 -2.72 -12.59
CA LYS A 125 -2.87 -3.13 -13.92
C LYS A 125 -4.04 -3.47 -14.85
N GLN A 126 -3.76 -3.56 -16.16
CA GLN A 126 -4.75 -3.88 -17.19
C GLN A 126 -5.50 -5.20 -16.94
N ASP A 127 -4.88 -6.14 -16.25
CA ASP A 127 -5.48 -7.42 -15.88
C ASP A 127 -6.25 -7.40 -14.55
N GLY A 128 -6.36 -6.23 -13.90
CA GLY A 128 -7.01 -6.02 -12.61
C GLY A 128 -6.14 -6.38 -11.41
N THR A 129 -4.89 -6.80 -11.60
CA THR A 129 -3.99 -7.05 -10.48
C THR A 129 -3.49 -5.74 -9.88
N VAL A 130 -3.39 -5.72 -8.55
CA VAL A 130 -2.90 -4.58 -7.78
C VAL A 130 -1.41 -4.73 -7.51
N THR A 131 -0.64 -3.65 -7.66
CA THR A 131 0.78 -3.61 -7.33
C THR A 131 1.09 -2.42 -6.43
N VAL A 132 1.68 -2.70 -5.28
CA VAL A 132 2.18 -1.69 -4.32
C VAL A 132 3.56 -1.24 -4.75
N LEU A 133 3.78 0.09 -4.83
CA LEU A 133 4.99 0.68 -5.43
C LEU A 133 6.12 0.92 -4.43
N ASP A 134 5.81 1.40 -3.24
CA ASP A 134 6.81 1.88 -2.27
C ASP A 134 6.67 1.15 -0.93
N LEU A 135 7.65 0.34 -0.56
CA LEU A 135 7.78 -0.20 0.80
C LEU A 135 8.67 0.72 1.64
N GLY A 136 8.10 1.78 2.20
CA GLY A 136 8.74 2.56 3.27
C GLY A 136 10.17 3.07 3.06
N VAL A 137 10.80 2.81 1.89
CA VAL A 137 12.17 3.24 1.59
C VAL A 137 12.28 4.77 1.69
N ALA A 138 11.19 5.50 1.40
CA ALA A 138 11.12 6.94 1.60
C ALA A 138 11.17 7.34 3.09
N SER A 139 10.70 6.48 4.01
CA SER A 139 10.73 6.76 5.44
C SER A 139 12.15 6.71 6.05
N VAL A 140 13.10 6.15 5.31
CA VAL A 140 14.53 6.20 5.69
C VAL A 140 15.07 7.61 5.61
N MET A 141 14.54 8.42 4.67
CA MET A 141 14.90 9.84 4.53
C MET A 141 14.26 10.69 5.62
N ASP A 142 13.21 10.17 6.27
CA ASP A 142 12.47 10.84 7.33
C ASP A 142 12.93 10.32 8.71
N THR A 143 14.22 10.46 9.02
CA THR A 143 14.79 10.09 10.33
C THR A 143 14.14 10.81 11.51
N ASP A 144 13.30 11.81 11.23
CA ASP A 144 12.56 12.61 12.19
C ASP A 144 11.03 12.61 11.94
N THR A 145 10.44 11.49 11.50
CA THR A 145 8.98 11.40 11.29
C THR A 145 8.15 11.64 12.56
N THR A 146 8.77 11.77 13.71
CA THR A 146 8.14 12.19 14.97
C THR A 146 8.30 13.69 15.25
N ARG A 147 9.02 14.42 14.41
CA ARG A 147 9.15 15.87 14.59
C ARG A 147 8.28 16.59 13.56
N LEU A 148 7.22 17.25 14.05
CA LEU A 148 6.75 18.46 13.41
C LEU A 148 8.02 19.26 13.06
N THR A 149 8.24 19.50 11.76
CA THR A 149 9.35 20.36 11.36
C THR A 149 9.30 21.63 12.20
N HIS A 150 10.45 22.26 12.47
CA HIS A 150 10.53 23.58 13.11
C HIS A 150 9.60 24.63 12.44
N THR A 151 9.02 24.32 11.29
CA THR A 151 8.05 25.14 10.53
C THR A 151 6.60 24.66 10.68
N GLY A 152 6.30 23.64 11.50
CA GLY A 152 4.92 23.22 11.79
C GLY A 152 4.22 22.46 10.66
N SER A 153 4.91 22.07 9.58
CA SER A 153 4.34 21.27 8.50
C SER A 153 4.69 19.80 8.70
N PRO A 154 3.70 18.89 8.78
CA PRO A 154 3.99 17.45 8.85
C PRO A 154 4.58 16.99 7.52
N ILE A 155 5.63 16.18 7.59
CA ILE A 155 6.19 15.48 6.45
C ILE A 155 5.30 14.26 6.17
N GLY A 156 4.85 14.10 4.93
CA GLY A 156 3.97 13.02 4.52
C GLY A 156 2.53 13.47 4.25
N SER A 157 1.67 12.51 3.91
CA SER A 157 0.24 12.76 3.71
C SER A 157 -0.53 12.46 5.00
N PRO A 158 -0.89 13.47 5.82
CA PRO A 158 -1.52 13.25 7.12
C PRO A 158 -2.86 12.51 7.02
N ALA A 159 -3.46 12.49 5.83
CA ALA A 159 -4.77 11.88 5.59
C ALA A 159 -4.82 10.35 5.80
N TYR A 160 -3.67 9.66 5.73
CA TYR A 160 -3.58 8.19 5.90
C TYR A 160 -2.78 7.79 7.14
N MET A 161 -2.33 8.76 7.92
CA MET A 161 -1.45 8.53 9.06
C MET A 161 -2.21 7.87 10.22
N ALA A 162 -1.66 6.80 10.77
CA ALA A 162 -2.24 6.15 11.94
C ALA A 162 -2.02 6.97 13.22
N PRO A 163 -2.92 6.87 14.22
CA PRO A 163 -2.81 7.59 15.49
C PRO A 163 -1.45 7.45 16.16
N GLU A 164 -0.91 6.24 16.22
CA GLU A 164 0.40 5.96 16.82
C GLU A 164 1.56 6.62 16.08
N GLN A 165 1.48 6.74 14.74
CA GLN A 165 2.47 7.49 13.95
C GLN A 165 2.41 8.98 14.29
N ALA A 166 1.19 9.55 14.37
CA ALA A 166 0.99 10.97 14.70
C ALA A 166 1.53 11.33 16.09
N MET A 167 1.49 10.39 17.04
CA MET A 167 1.99 10.56 18.40
C MET A 167 3.49 10.21 18.55
N GLY A 168 4.16 9.75 17.49
CA GLY A 168 5.54 9.27 17.59
C GLY A 168 5.70 7.99 18.41
N GLY A 169 4.62 7.20 18.49
CA GLY A 169 4.61 5.91 19.17
C GLY A 169 5.25 4.79 18.36
N ALA A 170 5.24 3.59 18.93
CA ALA A 170 5.71 2.40 18.23
C ALA A 170 4.81 2.11 17.01
N VAL A 171 5.43 1.83 15.87
CA VAL A 171 4.75 1.42 14.65
C VAL A 171 4.89 -0.10 14.44
N GLY A 172 3.89 -0.70 13.83
CA GLY A 172 3.85 -2.13 13.59
C GLY A 172 2.91 -2.49 12.43
N PRO A 173 2.66 -3.78 12.18
CA PRO A 173 1.70 -4.24 11.16
C PRO A 173 0.32 -3.58 11.29
N TYR A 174 -0.12 -3.32 12.51
CA TYR A 174 -1.37 -2.63 12.81
C TYR A 174 -1.44 -1.19 12.27
N THR A 175 -0.30 -0.55 12.05
CA THR A 175 -0.20 0.79 11.45
C THR A 175 -0.63 0.77 9.98
N ASP A 176 -0.16 -0.22 9.21
CA ASP A 176 -0.55 -0.41 7.82
C ASP A 176 -2.03 -0.83 7.69
N LEU A 177 -2.55 -1.58 8.67
CA LEU A 177 -3.97 -1.94 8.71
C LEU A 177 -4.87 -0.72 8.91
N TYR A 178 -4.45 0.26 9.71
CA TYR A 178 -5.17 1.53 9.83
C TYR A 178 -5.19 2.30 8.50
N ALA A 179 -4.03 2.44 7.85
CA ALA A 179 -3.92 3.09 6.55
C ALA A 179 -4.76 2.37 5.48
N LEU A 180 -4.81 1.02 5.51
CA LEU A 180 -5.72 0.23 4.68
C LEU A 180 -7.19 0.57 4.97
N GLY A 181 -7.58 0.74 6.23
CA GLY A 181 -8.92 1.18 6.64
C GLY A 181 -9.28 2.54 6.06
N VAL A 182 -8.35 3.52 6.09
CA VAL A 182 -8.50 4.84 5.47
C VAL A 182 -8.71 4.70 3.96
N LEU A 183 -7.89 3.89 3.31
CA LEU A 183 -7.95 3.66 1.86
C LEU A 183 -9.28 3.01 1.46
N ILE A 184 -9.75 1.98 2.18
CA ILE A 184 -11.05 1.35 1.88
C ILE A 184 -12.19 2.35 2.10
N HIS A 185 -12.16 3.15 3.17
CA HIS A 185 -13.16 4.18 3.41
C HIS A 185 -13.23 5.16 2.24
N GLU A 186 -12.08 5.63 1.76
CA GLU A 186 -11.98 6.55 0.61
C GLU A 186 -12.52 5.91 -0.67
N LEU A 187 -12.16 4.66 -0.99
CA LEU A 187 -12.70 3.93 -2.15
C LEU A 187 -14.22 3.80 -2.09
N LEU A 188 -14.78 3.60 -0.90
CA LEU A 188 -16.23 3.42 -0.72
C LEU A 188 -17.01 4.75 -0.73
N SER A 189 -16.42 5.83 -0.21
CA SER A 189 -17.12 7.11 -0.01
C SER A 189 -16.68 8.23 -0.96
N GLY A 190 -15.61 8.02 -1.74
CA GLY A 190 -14.98 9.06 -2.56
C GLY A 190 -14.12 10.05 -1.76
N ASN A 191 -14.07 9.94 -0.42
CA ASN A 191 -13.34 10.85 0.43
C ASN A 191 -12.63 10.14 1.57
N VAL A 192 -11.48 10.66 1.98
CA VAL A 192 -10.81 10.20 3.20
C VAL A 192 -11.68 10.45 4.44
N PRO A 193 -11.63 9.60 5.48
CA PRO A 193 -12.51 9.72 6.66
C PRO A 193 -12.32 11.01 7.44
N PHE A 194 -11.13 11.62 7.36
CA PHE A 194 -10.79 12.83 8.10
C PHE A 194 -10.14 13.87 7.19
N THR A 195 -10.76 15.04 7.07
CA THR A 195 -10.29 16.19 6.31
C THR A 195 -10.10 17.39 7.24
N GLY A 196 -9.35 18.39 6.83
CA GLY A 196 -9.15 19.60 7.63
C GLY A 196 -8.42 20.69 6.86
N SER A 197 -8.54 21.94 7.30
CA SER A 197 -7.86 23.09 6.70
C SER A 197 -6.36 23.11 6.99
N THR A 198 -5.92 22.38 8.00
CA THR A 198 -4.51 22.25 8.39
C THR A 198 -4.15 20.79 8.61
N ALA A 199 -2.90 20.44 8.35
CA ALA A 199 -2.38 19.11 8.60
C ALA A 199 -2.52 18.71 10.09
N LEU A 200 -2.29 19.64 11.01
CA LEU A 200 -2.47 19.38 12.45
C LEU A 200 -3.95 19.08 12.78
N GLY A 201 -4.90 19.79 12.14
CA GLY A 201 -6.33 19.53 12.28
C GLY A 201 -6.71 18.13 11.79
N VAL A 202 -6.14 17.67 10.67
CA VAL A 202 -6.34 16.31 10.17
C VAL A 202 -5.78 15.29 11.16
N LEU A 203 -4.55 15.48 11.66
CA LEU A 203 -3.94 14.60 12.67
C LEU A 203 -4.78 14.52 13.95
N HIS A 204 -5.28 15.66 14.44
CA HIS A 204 -6.17 15.69 15.60
C HIS A 204 -7.41 14.81 15.40
N ARG A 205 -8.02 14.84 14.20
CA ARG A 205 -9.17 14.00 13.89
C ARG A 205 -8.81 12.51 13.83
N HIS A 206 -7.64 12.17 13.27
CA HIS A 206 -7.14 10.80 13.32
C HIS A 206 -6.96 10.28 14.76
N LEU A 207 -6.59 11.15 15.70
CA LEU A 207 -6.40 10.80 17.10
C LEU A 207 -7.72 10.64 17.86
N TYR A 208 -8.70 11.54 17.64
CA TYR A 208 -9.79 11.72 18.60
C TYR A 208 -11.20 11.63 18.01
N GLU A 209 -11.38 11.84 16.69
CA GLU A 209 -12.72 11.81 16.11
C GLU A 209 -13.07 10.42 15.54
N PRO A 210 -14.30 9.92 15.76
CA PRO A 210 -14.75 8.70 15.09
C PRO A 210 -14.95 8.99 13.58
N PRO A 211 -14.68 7.99 12.69
CA PRO A 211 -14.98 8.14 11.27
C PRO A 211 -16.49 8.12 11.04
N VAL A 212 -16.93 8.79 9.97
CA VAL A 212 -18.32 8.67 9.52
C VAL A 212 -18.53 7.25 8.98
N PRO A 213 -19.53 6.50 9.47
CA PRO A 213 -19.85 5.17 8.93
C PRO A 213 -20.17 5.24 7.43
N VAL A 214 -19.59 4.33 6.63
CA VAL A 214 -19.67 4.38 5.16
C VAL A 214 -21.11 4.25 4.67
N ARG A 215 -21.94 3.43 5.35
CA ARG A 215 -23.35 3.21 4.99
C ARG A 215 -24.26 4.43 5.20
N ARG A 216 -23.80 5.44 5.96
CA ARG A 216 -24.48 6.74 5.98
C ARG A 216 -24.34 7.50 4.64
N LEU A 217 -23.27 7.24 3.91
CA LEU A 217 -22.97 7.84 2.62
C LEU A 217 -23.42 6.94 1.46
N ARG A 218 -23.24 5.61 1.64
CA ARG A 218 -23.50 4.57 0.64
C ARG A 218 -24.27 3.40 1.29
N PRO A 219 -25.63 3.47 1.41
CA PRO A 219 -26.44 2.47 2.09
C PRO A 219 -26.35 1.04 1.49
N GLU A 220 -25.95 0.93 0.21
CA GLU A 220 -25.78 -0.35 -0.50
C GLU A 220 -24.53 -1.12 -0.09
N VAL A 221 -23.58 -0.50 0.64
CA VAL A 221 -22.37 -1.16 1.15
C VAL A 221 -22.80 -2.23 2.18
N PRO A 222 -22.27 -3.46 2.09
CA PRO A 222 -22.57 -4.51 3.06
C PRO A 222 -22.22 -4.11 4.49
N GLU A 223 -23.06 -4.46 5.45
CA GLU A 223 -22.85 -4.15 6.87
C GLU A 223 -21.54 -4.75 7.40
N SER A 224 -21.20 -5.97 6.98
CA SER A 224 -19.95 -6.63 7.34
C SER A 224 -18.70 -5.87 6.83
N LEU A 225 -18.80 -5.22 5.65
CA LEU A 225 -17.72 -4.39 5.11
C LEU A 225 -17.56 -3.10 5.93
N GLU A 226 -18.66 -2.43 6.27
CA GLU A 226 -18.62 -1.25 7.14
C GLU A 226 -18.02 -1.59 8.51
N ALA A 227 -18.45 -2.70 9.13
CA ALA A 227 -17.93 -3.14 10.42
C ALA A 227 -16.41 -3.39 10.37
N LEU A 228 -15.92 -4.01 9.28
CA LEU A 228 -14.49 -4.23 9.07
C LEU A 228 -13.74 -2.89 8.94
N VAL A 229 -14.25 -1.95 8.14
CA VAL A 229 -13.64 -0.62 7.96
C VAL A 229 -13.57 0.13 9.28
N LEU A 230 -14.64 0.14 10.07
CA LEU A 230 -14.66 0.78 11.37
C LEU A 230 -13.68 0.13 12.36
N ARG A 231 -13.54 -1.20 12.30
CA ARG A 231 -12.56 -1.93 13.11
C ARG A 231 -11.12 -1.60 12.70
N LEU A 232 -10.80 -1.51 11.42
CA LEU A 232 -9.50 -1.07 10.91
C LEU A 232 -9.17 0.37 11.36
N LEU A 233 -10.16 1.25 11.39
CA LEU A 233 -10.03 2.65 11.81
C LEU A 233 -10.08 2.87 13.33
N SER A 234 -10.06 1.79 14.14
CA SER A 234 -9.99 1.89 15.60
C SER A 234 -8.73 2.66 16.02
N LYS A 235 -8.90 3.61 16.96
CA LYS A 235 -7.80 4.44 17.46
C LYS A 235 -6.76 3.62 18.19
N ASP A 236 -7.22 2.72 19.06
CA ASP A 236 -6.38 1.74 19.72
C ASP A 236 -6.00 0.60 18.76
N PRO A 237 -4.70 0.37 18.51
CA PRO A 237 -4.23 -0.72 17.66
C PRO A 237 -4.73 -2.12 18.07
N GLN A 238 -4.97 -2.34 19.37
CA GLN A 238 -5.43 -3.63 19.90
C GLN A 238 -6.87 -3.98 19.48
N HIS A 239 -7.66 -2.99 19.09
CA HIS A 239 -9.02 -3.19 18.60
C HIS A 239 -9.09 -3.45 17.10
N ARG A 240 -7.99 -3.28 16.38
CA ARG A 240 -7.89 -3.59 14.94
C ARG A 240 -7.81 -5.11 14.72
N PRO A 241 -8.00 -5.61 13.48
CA PRO A 241 -7.64 -6.99 13.14
C PRO A 241 -6.19 -7.29 13.54
N SER A 242 -5.93 -8.51 13.98
CA SER A 242 -4.60 -8.92 14.47
C SER A 242 -3.55 -9.02 13.35
N SER A 243 -4.00 -9.15 12.10
CA SER A 243 -3.13 -9.31 10.95
C SER A 243 -3.83 -8.94 9.64
N ALA A 244 -3.04 -8.75 8.57
CA ALA A 244 -3.54 -8.62 7.22
C ALA A 244 -4.23 -9.91 6.74
N GLN A 245 -3.78 -11.08 7.22
CA GLN A 245 -4.42 -12.35 6.92
C GLN A 245 -5.84 -12.42 7.53
N GLU A 246 -6.04 -12.04 8.79
CA GLU A 246 -7.38 -11.96 9.40
C GLU A 246 -8.29 -11.00 8.62
N THR A 247 -7.76 -9.84 8.22
CA THR A 247 -8.50 -8.87 7.41
C THR A 247 -8.92 -9.47 6.07
N TYR A 248 -8.02 -10.18 5.40
CA TYR A 248 -8.30 -10.89 4.15
C TYR A 248 -9.43 -11.92 4.32
N GLU A 249 -9.38 -12.72 5.37
CA GLU A 249 -10.40 -13.75 5.66
C GLU A 249 -11.80 -13.14 5.84
N GLN A 250 -11.89 -11.94 6.42
CA GLN A 250 -13.15 -11.22 6.58
C GLN A 250 -13.66 -10.64 5.24
N LEU A 251 -12.79 -10.39 4.27
CA LEU A 251 -13.15 -9.93 2.92
C LEU A 251 -13.59 -11.10 2.00
N LEU A 252 -13.14 -12.32 2.24
CA LEU A 252 -13.43 -13.48 1.38
C LEU A 252 -14.91 -13.66 1.02
N PRO A 253 -15.88 -13.58 1.97
CA PRO A 253 -17.30 -13.75 1.66
C PRO A 253 -17.88 -12.66 0.77
N LEU A 254 -17.20 -11.51 0.66
CA LEU A 254 -17.61 -10.34 -0.11
C LEU A 254 -17.01 -10.29 -1.52
N LEU A 255 -16.03 -11.16 -1.80
CA LEU A 255 -15.41 -11.23 -3.12
C LEU A 255 -16.39 -11.76 -4.17
N PRO A 256 -16.23 -11.33 -5.44
CA PRO A 256 -17.11 -11.79 -6.51
C PRO A 256 -17.00 -13.31 -6.72
N ALA A 257 -18.13 -13.93 -7.06
CA ALA A 257 -18.17 -15.37 -7.33
C ALA A 257 -17.36 -15.71 -8.59
N ARG A 258 -16.65 -16.84 -8.56
CA ARG A 258 -15.88 -17.33 -9.72
C ARG A 258 -16.81 -17.55 -10.93
N GLY A 259 -16.31 -17.19 -12.12
CA GLY A 259 -17.03 -17.38 -13.38
C GLY A 259 -18.05 -16.28 -13.73
N MET A 260 -18.15 -15.22 -12.94
CA MET A 260 -18.89 -14.03 -13.36
C MET A 260 -18.20 -13.35 -14.57
N PRO A 261 -18.97 -12.66 -15.44
CA PRO A 261 -18.39 -11.93 -16.57
C PRO A 261 -17.34 -10.91 -16.08
N THR A 262 -16.20 -10.87 -16.73
CA THR A 262 -15.17 -9.85 -16.46
C THR A 262 -15.63 -8.51 -17.01
N GLY A 263 -15.47 -7.46 -16.20
CA GLY A 263 -15.71 -6.09 -16.62
C GLY A 263 -14.62 -5.54 -17.57
N SER A 264 -14.50 -4.24 -17.62
CA SER A 264 -13.53 -3.50 -18.43
C SER A 264 -12.06 -3.83 -18.07
N PRO A 265 -11.08 -3.44 -18.88
CA PRO A 265 -9.69 -3.33 -18.45
C PRO A 265 -9.59 -2.55 -17.14
N LEU A 266 -8.57 -2.83 -16.32
CA LEU A 266 -8.36 -2.24 -14.98
C LEU A 266 -9.41 -2.63 -13.92
N ASP A 267 -10.33 -3.58 -14.21
CA ASP A 267 -11.30 -4.08 -13.22
C ASP A 267 -10.59 -4.96 -12.16
N PRO A 268 -10.48 -4.52 -10.89
CA PRO A 268 -9.74 -5.25 -9.86
C PRO A 268 -10.43 -6.55 -9.40
N THR A 269 -11.64 -6.85 -9.87
CA THR A 269 -12.31 -8.15 -9.61
C THR A 269 -11.77 -9.27 -10.50
N ARG A 270 -11.18 -8.94 -11.65
CA ARG A 270 -10.73 -9.93 -12.65
C ARG A 270 -9.82 -11.05 -12.12
N PRO A 271 -8.86 -10.77 -11.21
CA PRO A 271 -8.04 -11.84 -10.63
C PRO A 271 -8.84 -12.90 -9.88
N PHE A 272 -9.98 -12.53 -9.27
CA PHE A 272 -10.84 -13.42 -8.50
C PHE A 272 -11.86 -14.18 -9.37
N LEU A 273 -12.17 -13.66 -10.55
CA LEU A 273 -13.12 -14.26 -11.48
C LEU A 273 -12.52 -15.41 -12.30
N ARG A 274 -11.20 -15.46 -12.45
CA ARG A 274 -10.49 -16.51 -13.21
C ARG A 274 -10.54 -17.85 -12.47
N PRO A 275 -10.68 -19.01 -13.20
CA PRO A 275 -10.70 -20.34 -12.59
C PRO A 275 -9.42 -20.65 -11.78
N HIS A 276 -8.29 -20.05 -12.18
CA HIS A 276 -6.99 -20.15 -11.54
C HIS A 276 -6.50 -18.73 -11.21
N ALA A 277 -7.22 -18.03 -10.33
CA ALA A 277 -6.70 -16.78 -9.82
C ALA A 277 -5.32 -17.02 -9.19
N PRO A 278 -4.26 -16.30 -9.58
CA PRO A 278 -2.93 -16.49 -8.99
C PRO A 278 -2.86 -16.05 -7.52
N TRP A 279 -3.98 -15.67 -6.94
CA TRP A 279 -4.17 -15.07 -5.63
C TRP A 279 -5.34 -15.67 -4.88
N PRO A 280 -5.15 -16.10 -3.66
CA PRO A 280 -3.98 -16.46 -2.85
C PRO A 280 -3.73 -17.97 -2.74
N ASP A 281 -4.06 -18.76 -3.77
CA ASP A 281 -3.98 -20.24 -3.76
C ASP A 281 -2.55 -20.78 -3.99
N ARG A 282 -1.51 -20.20 -3.40
CA ARG A 282 -0.21 -20.87 -3.29
C ARG A 282 -0.27 -22.16 -2.42
N ALA A 283 -1.36 -22.37 -1.68
CA ALA A 283 -1.54 -23.56 -0.86
C ALA A 283 -1.93 -24.85 -1.64
N ARG A 284 -2.15 -24.76 -2.96
CA ARG A 284 -2.53 -25.90 -3.80
C ARG A 284 -1.65 -26.07 -5.03
N ILE A 285 -0.33 -26.09 -4.84
CA ILE A 285 0.53 -26.80 -5.78
C ILE A 285 0.45 -28.27 -5.35
N PRO A 286 -0.12 -29.20 -6.15
CA PRO A 286 -0.02 -30.63 -5.85
C PRO A 286 1.47 -30.97 -5.77
N ALA A 287 1.88 -31.66 -4.70
CA ALA A 287 3.22 -32.19 -4.64
C ALA A 287 3.50 -32.98 -5.93
N PRO A 288 4.71 -32.87 -6.53
CA PRO A 288 5.08 -33.64 -7.70
C PRO A 288 4.86 -35.10 -7.38
N GLN A 289 4.04 -35.77 -8.17
CA GLN A 289 3.87 -37.22 -8.04
C GLN A 289 5.23 -37.87 -8.27
N PRO A 290 5.66 -38.80 -7.41
CA PRO A 290 6.87 -39.53 -7.66
C PRO A 290 6.74 -40.25 -9.02
N SER A 291 7.68 -39.95 -9.94
CA SER A 291 7.73 -40.64 -11.22
C SER A 291 7.83 -42.12 -10.97
N ALA A 292 6.88 -42.91 -11.48
CA ALA A 292 7.04 -44.34 -11.58
C ALA A 292 8.30 -44.59 -12.43
N ALA A 293 9.35 -45.07 -11.78
CA ALA A 293 10.52 -45.58 -12.47
C ALA A 293 10.14 -46.86 -13.20
N PRO A 294 10.78 -47.13 -14.37
CA PRO A 294 10.46 -48.27 -15.22
C PRO A 294 10.80 -49.60 -14.58
#